data_090f80d0f987211f08eec8e3776f0c47
#
_entry.id   090f80d0f987211f08eec8e3776f0c47
#
_cell.length_a   1.000
_cell.length_b   1.000
_cell.length_c   1.000
_cell.angle_alpha   90.00
_cell.angle_beta   90.00
_cell.angle_gamma   90.00
#
_symmetry.space_group_name_H-M   'P 1'
#
loop_
_entity.id
_entity.type
_entity.pdbx_description
1 polymer ?
#
loop_
_entity_poly.entity_id
_entity_poly.type
_entity_poly.pdbx_seq_one_letter_code
_entity_poly.pdbx_strand_id
1 'polypeptide(L)'
;MAEPSSSAPVGRPRTNLWLESRYRKLRRGLPQTVFFCPRCKGDRRRARDCTECGGYGKLTKESVQELIARRLLPAMQAKGGRFHGAGREDIDVLMLGRGRPFVFEVVGARNPAVDLEALRAEIVARAEGAIELAPFVPVPRARVAYWKETHFDKIYRAEVALEGVPTEAALAAARAFAGNVVQRTPQRVAHRRADLDRERSLQVLGLRALPDGALEARLRCQHGTYVKEWISGDDGRTSPSLASLLGVPARCRLLDVEEILTDDAVAPADPVDAAARPVTEG
;
A
#
# COMPACT_ATOMS: atom_id res chain seq x y z
N MET A 1 -11.91 -37.43 55.72
CA MET A 1 -10.95 -37.31 54.63
C MET A 1 -11.57 -36.40 53.59
N ALA A 2 -11.08 -35.17 53.47
CA ALA A 2 -11.56 -34.21 52.49
C ALA A 2 -10.66 -34.30 51.24
N GLU A 3 -11.28 -34.56 50.11
CA GLU A 3 -10.55 -34.56 48.81
C GLU A 3 -10.09 -33.15 48.44
N PRO A 4 -8.88 -32.97 47.89
CA PRO A 4 -8.45 -31.68 47.38
C PRO A 4 -9.11 -31.44 46.05
N SER A 5 -9.95 -30.39 45.96
CA SER A 5 -10.54 -29.88 44.73
C SER A 5 -9.42 -29.36 43.84
N SER A 6 -9.09 -30.11 42.81
CA SER A 6 -8.20 -29.69 41.70
C SER A 6 -8.91 -28.66 40.86
N SER A 7 -8.75 -27.38 41.20
CA SER A 7 -9.11 -26.29 40.29
C SER A 7 -8.13 -26.26 39.12
N ALA A 8 -8.59 -26.67 37.93
CA ALA A 8 -7.86 -26.52 36.70
C ALA A 8 -7.46 -25.03 36.53
N PRO A 9 -6.22 -24.71 36.04
CA PRO A 9 -5.80 -23.33 35.89
C PRO A 9 -6.74 -22.63 34.92
N VAL A 10 -7.46 -21.63 35.38
CA VAL A 10 -8.31 -20.77 34.58
C VAL A 10 -7.39 -20.06 33.57
N GLY A 11 -7.43 -20.49 32.31
CA GLY A 11 -6.62 -19.92 31.25
C GLY A 11 -6.88 -18.41 31.15
N ARG A 12 -5.81 -17.62 31.01
CA ARG A 12 -5.91 -16.15 30.87
C ARG A 12 -7.01 -15.76 29.87
N PRO A 13 -7.88 -14.80 30.18
CA PRO A 13 -8.96 -14.38 29.31
C PRO A 13 -8.38 -13.88 28.01
N ARG A 14 -9.07 -14.12 26.90
CA ARG A 14 -8.66 -13.63 25.57
C ARG A 14 -9.18 -12.22 25.35
N THR A 15 -8.33 -11.36 24.81
CA THR A 15 -8.71 -9.99 24.47
C THR A 15 -8.42 -9.68 23.01
N ASN A 16 -9.15 -8.72 22.46
CA ASN A 16 -8.85 -8.14 21.15
C ASN A 16 -8.07 -6.85 21.35
N LEU A 17 -7.07 -6.62 20.50
CA LEU A 17 -6.25 -5.42 20.50
C LEU A 17 -6.22 -4.82 19.10
N TRP A 18 -6.07 -3.51 19.04
CA TRP A 18 -5.87 -2.76 17.81
C TRP A 18 -4.56 -2.01 17.94
N LEU A 19 -3.64 -2.33 17.06
CA LEU A 19 -2.29 -1.74 17.02
C LEU A 19 -2.19 -0.89 15.77
N GLU A 20 -2.06 0.41 15.96
CA GLU A 20 -1.82 1.37 14.88
C GLU A 20 -0.32 1.48 14.61
N SER A 21 0.05 1.60 13.35
CA SER A 21 1.42 1.87 12.92
C SER A 21 1.39 2.39 11.48
N ARG A 22 2.58 2.64 10.92
CA ARG A 22 2.78 2.93 9.50
C ARG A 22 3.78 1.95 8.91
N TYR A 23 3.59 1.55 7.63
CA TYR A 23 4.60 0.78 6.93
C TYR A 23 5.11 1.54 5.71
N ARG A 24 6.41 1.48 5.48
CA ARG A 24 7.03 1.74 4.19
C ARG A 24 7.16 0.41 3.46
N LYS A 25 6.87 0.38 2.15
CA LYS A 25 7.07 -0.79 1.30
C LYS A 25 8.18 -0.45 0.33
N LEU A 26 9.33 -1.10 0.48
CA LEU A 26 10.58 -0.80 -0.22
C LEU A 26 10.90 -1.81 -1.32
N ARG A 27 10.11 -2.89 -1.42
CA ARG A 27 10.25 -3.93 -2.44
C ARG A 27 9.00 -3.97 -3.33
N ARG A 28 9.20 -3.91 -4.66
CA ARG A 28 8.15 -4.15 -5.64
C ARG A 28 7.81 -5.64 -5.69
N GLY A 29 6.64 -5.99 -6.19
CA GLY A 29 6.16 -7.38 -6.20
C GLY A 29 5.62 -7.87 -4.84
N LEU A 30 5.59 -7.00 -3.81
CA LEU A 30 5.03 -7.31 -2.50
C LEU A 30 3.62 -6.72 -2.37
N PRO A 31 2.55 -7.54 -2.28
CA PRO A 31 1.20 -7.02 -2.05
C PRO A 31 1.03 -6.56 -0.60
N GLN A 32 0.10 -5.62 -0.37
CA GLN A 32 -0.26 -5.16 0.97
C GLN A 32 -0.86 -6.29 1.82
N THR A 33 -1.80 -7.04 1.25
CA THR A 33 -2.49 -8.16 1.93
C THR A 33 -2.32 -9.42 1.12
N VAL A 34 -2.63 -10.58 1.71
CA VAL A 34 -2.54 -11.88 1.05
C VAL A 34 -3.23 -11.86 -0.31
N PHE A 35 -2.51 -12.25 -1.33
CA PHE A 35 -3.02 -12.34 -2.69
C PHE A 35 -3.44 -13.78 -2.99
N PHE A 36 -4.64 -14.12 -2.58
CA PHE A 36 -5.18 -15.45 -2.77
C PHE A 36 -5.31 -15.82 -4.25
N CYS A 37 -5.06 -17.08 -4.56
CA CYS A 37 -5.30 -17.63 -5.89
C CYS A 37 -6.79 -17.48 -6.27
N PRO A 38 -7.11 -16.94 -7.44
CA PRO A 38 -8.51 -16.74 -7.86
C PRO A 38 -9.27 -18.04 -8.01
N ARG A 39 -8.60 -19.14 -8.35
CA ARG A 39 -9.20 -20.46 -8.55
C ARG A 39 -9.55 -21.17 -7.24
N CYS A 40 -8.58 -21.36 -6.35
CA CYS A 40 -8.80 -22.08 -5.09
C CYS A 40 -9.14 -21.17 -3.91
N LYS A 41 -9.02 -19.84 -4.05
CA LYS A 41 -9.33 -18.82 -3.04
C LYS A 41 -8.63 -19.03 -1.68
N GLY A 42 -7.48 -19.70 -1.69
CA GLY A 42 -6.73 -20.04 -0.48
C GLY A 42 -7.32 -21.18 0.36
N ASP A 43 -8.38 -21.83 -0.09
CA ASP A 43 -8.92 -23.01 0.58
C ASP A 43 -7.92 -24.17 0.53
N ARG A 44 -7.55 -24.71 1.70
CA ARG A 44 -6.48 -25.73 1.80
C ARG A 44 -6.77 -27.01 1.01
N ARG A 45 -8.05 -27.41 0.92
CA ARG A 45 -8.44 -28.63 0.20
C ARG A 45 -8.35 -28.41 -1.30
N ARG A 46 -8.88 -27.28 -1.79
CA ARG A 46 -8.85 -26.90 -3.22
C ARG A 46 -7.46 -26.50 -3.70
N ALA A 47 -6.61 -25.98 -2.80
CA ALA A 47 -5.25 -25.59 -3.16
C ALA A 47 -4.36 -26.79 -3.48
N ARG A 48 -4.53 -27.92 -2.79
CA ARG A 48 -3.67 -29.11 -2.94
C ARG A 48 -3.41 -29.48 -4.40
N ASP A 49 -4.44 -29.48 -5.22
CA ASP A 49 -4.38 -29.88 -6.63
C ASP A 49 -4.58 -28.68 -7.58
N CYS A 50 -4.39 -27.47 -7.10
CA CYS A 50 -4.58 -26.26 -7.89
C CYS A 50 -3.36 -25.98 -8.77
N THR A 51 -3.52 -26.18 -10.08
CA THR A 51 -2.47 -25.96 -11.07
C THR A 51 -2.07 -24.50 -11.22
N GLU A 52 -2.97 -23.54 -10.90
CA GLU A 52 -2.71 -22.11 -11.04
C GLU A 52 -1.75 -21.58 -9.98
N CYS A 53 -1.82 -22.07 -8.75
CA CYS A 53 -0.93 -21.64 -7.67
C CYS A 53 0.04 -22.72 -7.21
N GLY A 54 0.09 -23.88 -7.88
CA GLY A 54 1.00 -24.97 -7.51
C GLY A 54 0.81 -25.48 -6.09
N GLY A 55 -0.41 -25.47 -5.56
CA GLY A 55 -0.69 -25.93 -4.21
C GLY A 55 -0.60 -24.85 -3.10
N TYR A 56 -0.07 -23.66 -3.41
CA TYR A 56 0.20 -22.63 -2.39
C TYR A 56 -1.04 -21.88 -1.89
N GLY A 57 -2.15 -21.90 -2.61
CA GLY A 57 -3.37 -21.18 -2.27
C GLY A 57 -3.31 -19.67 -2.52
N LYS A 58 -2.15 -19.14 -2.88
CA LYS A 58 -1.88 -17.71 -3.12
C LYS A 58 -0.89 -17.52 -4.26
N LEU A 59 -0.89 -16.33 -4.87
CA LEU A 59 -0.06 -16.00 -6.04
C LEU A 59 1.27 -15.33 -5.68
N THR A 60 1.45 -14.94 -4.42
CA THR A 60 2.69 -14.34 -3.92
C THR A 60 3.18 -15.05 -2.68
N LYS A 61 4.50 -15.14 -2.50
CA LYS A 61 5.09 -15.79 -1.33
C LYS A 61 4.72 -15.09 -0.03
N GLU A 62 4.65 -13.76 -0.07
CA GLU A 62 4.51 -12.89 1.09
C GLU A 62 3.63 -11.68 0.77
N SER A 63 3.21 -11.01 1.82
CA SER A 63 2.54 -9.71 1.82
C SER A 63 2.98 -8.91 3.05
N VAL A 64 2.78 -7.59 3.05
CA VAL A 64 3.02 -6.74 4.23
C VAL A 64 2.28 -7.29 5.46
N GLN A 65 1.01 -7.65 5.28
CA GLN A 65 0.20 -8.27 6.33
C GLN A 65 0.85 -9.54 6.89
N GLU A 66 1.35 -10.44 6.04
CA GLU A 66 1.95 -11.71 6.48
C GLU A 66 3.29 -11.52 7.18
N LEU A 67 4.13 -10.59 6.71
CA LEU A 67 5.39 -10.25 7.37
C LEU A 67 5.15 -9.81 8.82
N ILE A 68 4.13 -8.98 9.04
CA ILE A 68 3.74 -8.53 10.38
C ILE A 68 3.10 -9.69 11.17
N ALA A 69 2.12 -10.36 10.61
CA ALA A 69 1.32 -11.39 11.29
C ALA A 69 2.15 -12.57 11.80
N ARG A 70 3.17 -12.99 11.03
CA ARG A 70 4.02 -14.15 11.36
C ARG A 70 4.79 -13.99 12.68
N ARG A 71 4.98 -12.77 13.16
CA ARG A 71 5.65 -12.48 14.45
C ARG A 71 4.66 -12.01 15.50
N LEU A 72 3.80 -11.07 15.12
CA LEU A 72 2.84 -10.46 16.03
C LEU A 72 1.86 -11.48 16.64
N LEU A 73 1.28 -12.35 15.81
CA LEU A 73 0.25 -13.26 16.27
C LEU A 73 0.76 -14.37 17.22
N PRO A 74 1.90 -15.05 16.93
CA PRO A 74 2.48 -16.02 17.86
C PRO A 74 2.92 -15.40 19.19
N ALA A 75 3.60 -14.22 19.13
CA ALA A 75 4.06 -13.53 20.35
C ALA A 75 2.92 -13.19 21.29
N MET A 76 1.79 -12.77 20.74
CA MET A 76 0.57 -12.46 21.50
C MET A 76 -0.32 -13.69 21.77
N GLN A 77 0.07 -14.89 21.35
CA GLN A 77 -0.75 -16.12 21.45
C GLN A 77 -2.19 -15.89 20.94
N ALA A 78 -2.29 -15.17 19.83
CA ALA A 78 -3.56 -14.75 19.24
C ALA A 78 -4.21 -15.87 18.41
N LYS A 79 -5.54 -15.83 18.29
CA LYS A 79 -6.30 -16.72 17.39
C LYS A 79 -6.14 -16.36 15.92
N GLY A 80 -5.90 -15.08 15.64
CA GLY A 80 -5.77 -14.56 14.29
C GLY A 80 -5.66 -13.05 14.29
N GLY A 81 -5.61 -12.46 13.09
CA GLY A 81 -5.52 -11.00 12.94
C GLY A 81 -6.11 -10.52 11.63
N ARG A 82 -6.40 -9.22 11.58
CA ARG A 82 -6.90 -8.52 10.39
C ARG A 82 -6.08 -7.27 10.16
N PHE A 83 -5.75 -7.01 8.91
CA PHE A 83 -5.02 -5.82 8.50
C PHE A 83 -5.98 -4.78 7.91
N HIS A 84 -5.98 -3.58 8.46
CA HIS A 84 -6.81 -2.45 8.05
C HIS A 84 -5.93 -1.29 7.61
N GLY A 85 -5.62 -1.19 6.32
CA GLY A 85 -4.81 -0.11 5.76
C GLY A 85 -5.63 1.13 5.42
N ALA A 86 -5.01 2.32 5.55
CA ALA A 86 -5.53 3.59 5.02
C ALA A 86 -5.37 3.62 3.50
N GLY A 87 -6.26 2.96 2.78
CA GLY A 87 -6.14 2.71 1.35
C GLY A 87 -5.17 1.58 1.01
N ARG A 88 -4.87 1.46 -0.30
CA ARG A 88 -4.04 0.38 -0.85
C ARG A 88 -3.25 0.88 -2.05
N GLU A 89 -2.04 0.40 -2.23
CA GLU A 89 -1.25 0.52 -3.45
C GLU A 89 -1.24 -0.78 -4.26
N ASP A 90 -0.91 -0.66 -5.55
CA ASP A 90 -0.69 -1.81 -6.41
C ASP A 90 0.60 -2.57 -6.00
N ILE A 91 0.70 -3.82 -6.43
CA ILE A 91 1.81 -4.72 -6.06
C ILE A 91 3.18 -4.19 -6.51
N ASP A 92 3.21 -3.51 -7.65
CA ASP A 92 4.40 -2.92 -8.28
C ASP A 92 4.73 -1.49 -7.80
N VAL A 93 3.94 -0.93 -6.88
CA VAL A 93 4.09 0.43 -6.36
C VAL A 93 4.79 0.41 -5.00
N LEU A 94 5.82 1.22 -4.81
CA LEU A 94 6.46 1.42 -3.50
C LEU A 94 5.61 2.36 -2.63
N MET A 95 5.76 2.24 -1.31
CA MET A 95 5.18 3.15 -0.33
C MET A 95 6.32 3.76 0.48
N LEU A 96 6.59 5.04 0.24
CA LEU A 96 7.73 5.78 0.77
C LEU A 96 7.30 6.79 1.85
N GLY A 97 8.10 7.84 2.05
CA GLY A 97 7.83 8.93 2.99
C GLY A 97 7.59 8.43 4.41
N ARG A 98 6.61 8.97 5.09
CA ARG A 98 6.21 8.52 6.44
C ARG A 98 5.53 7.15 6.45
N GLY A 99 5.31 6.53 5.31
CA GLY A 99 4.64 5.24 5.19
C GLY A 99 3.11 5.34 5.23
N ARG A 100 2.47 4.21 4.94
CA ARG A 100 1.00 4.10 4.97
C ARG A 100 0.51 3.74 6.36
N PRO A 101 -0.44 4.50 6.93
CA PRO A 101 -1.10 4.16 8.18
C PRO A 101 -1.89 2.85 8.05
N PHE A 102 -1.88 2.07 9.10
CA PHE A 102 -2.72 0.88 9.22
C PHE A 102 -3.03 0.59 10.69
N VAL A 103 -4.10 -0.15 10.92
CA VAL A 103 -4.40 -0.77 12.21
C VAL A 103 -4.34 -2.28 12.02
N PHE A 104 -3.56 -2.96 12.85
CA PHE A 104 -3.57 -4.41 12.92
C PHE A 104 -4.47 -4.86 14.08
N GLU A 105 -5.59 -5.51 13.75
CA GLU A 105 -6.51 -6.09 14.72
C GLU A 105 -5.98 -7.47 15.13
N VAL A 106 -5.58 -7.63 16.38
CA VAL A 106 -5.19 -8.90 16.98
C VAL A 106 -6.40 -9.51 17.66
N VAL A 107 -6.83 -10.68 17.20
CA VAL A 107 -8.06 -11.34 17.68
C VAL A 107 -7.73 -12.40 18.71
N GLY A 108 -8.28 -12.25 19.90
CA GLY A 108 -8.21 -13.24 20.95
C GLY A 108 -6.79 -13.51 21.47
N ALA A 109 -6.03 -12.46 21.74
CA ALA A 109 -4.71 -12.55 22.38
C ALA A 109 -4.82 -13.11 23.81
N ARG A 110 -3.92 -14.01 24.17
CA ARG A 110 -3.71 -14.49 25.55
C ARG A 110 -2.57 -13.76 26.24
N ASN A 111 -1.63 -13.25 25.46
CA ASN A 111 -0.49 -12.47 25.92
C ASN A 111 -0.52 -11.06 25.31
N PRO A 112 -1.31 -10.13 25.86
CA PRO A 112 -1.40 -8.77 25.33
C PRO A 112 -0.22 -7.87 25.70
N ALA A 113 0.51 -8.22 26.77
CA ALA A 113 1.62 -7.42 27.30
C ALA A 113 2.97 -7.91 26.72
N VAL A 114 3.16 -7.72 25.43
CA VAL A 114 4.45 -7.99 24.75
C VAL A 114 5.23 -6.69 24.59
N ASP A 115 6.54 -6.80 24.50
CA ASP A 115 7.39 -5.68 24.10
C ASP A 115 7.17 -5.41 22.61
N LEU A 116 6.37 -4.37 22.33
CA LEU A 116 6.00 -3.99 20.96
C LEU A 116 7.20 -3.46 20.16
N GLU A 117 8.18 -2.83 20.82
CA GLU A 117 9.35 -2.29 20.12
C GLU A 117 10.33 -3.41 19.74
N ALA A 118 10.62 -4.34 20.65
CA ALA A 118 11.41 -5.52 20.33
C ALA A 118 10.77 -6.34 19.20
N LEU A 119 9.45 -6.47 19.23
CA LEU A 119 8.69 -7.20 18.21
C LEU A 119 8.71 -6.48 16.85
N ARG A 120 8.59 -5.14 16.84
CA ARG A 120 8.74 -4.32 15.64
C ARG A 120 10.14 -4.52 15.03
N ALA A 121 11.19 -4.43 15.84
CA ALA A 121 12.56 -4.62 15.39
C ALA A 121 12.76 -6.02 14.78
N GLU A 122 12.21 -7.08 15.40
CA GLU A 122 12.26 -8.44 14.86
C GLU A 122 11.53 -8.55 13.51
N ILE A 123 10.35 -7.93 13.37
CA ILE A 123 9.59 -7.94 12.10
C ILE A 123 10.40 -7.28 11.00
N VAL A 124 10.96 -6.10 11.25
CA VAL A 124 11.74 -5.34 10.27
C VAL A 124 13.01 -6.09 9.87
N ALA A 125 13.74 -6.64 10.83
CA ALA A 125 14.94 -7.43 10.55
C ALA A 125 14.65 -8.63 9.64
N ARG A 126 13.55 -9.35 9.90
CA ARG A 126 13.14 -10.53 9.10
C ARG A 126 12.49 -10.17 7.76
N ALA A 127 12.12 -8.94 7.57
CA ALA A 127 11.62 -8.47 6.28
C ALA A 127 12.73 -8.20 5.26
N GLU A 128 14.01 -8.27 5.65
CA GLU A 128 15.16 -8.18 4.75
C GLU A 128 15.08 -6.96 3.81
N GLY A 129 14.77 -5.79 4.37
CA GLY A 129 14.61 -4.55 3.61
C GLY A 129 13.32 -4.43 2.80
N ALA A 130 12.42 -5.40 2.84
CA ALA A 130 11.17 -5.33 2.08
C ALA A 130 10.16 -4.32 2.64
N ILE A 131 10.15 -4.16 3.97
CA ILE A 131 9.32 -3.17 4.66
C ILE A 131 10.08 -2.54 5.83
N GLU A 132 9.65 -1.36 6.20
CA GLU A 132 9.94 -0.71 7.48
C GLU A 132 8.62 -0.43 8.21
N LEU A 133 8.68 -0.37 9.54
CA LEU A 133 7.52 -0.09 10.39
C LEU A 133 7.83 1.06 11.35
N ALA A 134 6.88 1.97 11.49
CA ALA A 134 6.83 2.89 12.62
C ALA A 134 6.50 2.11 13.92
N PRO A 135 6.69 2.70 15.11
CA PRO A 135 6.28 2.08 16.37
C PRO A 135 4.81 1.65 16.36
N PHE A 136 4.52 0.54 17.00
CA PHE A 136 3.12 0.12 17.23
C PHE A 136 2.54 0.89 18.41
N VAL A 137 1.36 1.45 18.23
CA VAL A 137 0.61 2.17 19.27
C VAL A 137 -0.72 1.47 19.50
N PRO A 138 -1.05 1.02 20.73
CA PRO A 138 -2.38 0.53 21.05
C PRO A 138 -3.41 1.64 20.87
N VAL A 139 -4.51 1.34 20.19
CA VAL A 139 -5.55 2.31 19.86
C VAL A 139 -6.94 1.72 20.07
N PRO A 140 -7.99 2.54 20.24
CA PRO A 140 -9.36 2.07 20.25
C PRO A 140 -9.80 1.57 18.87
N ARG A 141 -10.77 0.65 18.83
CA ARG A 141 -11.35 0.09 17.59
C ARG A 141 -11.82 1.16 16.59
N ALA A 142 -12.27 2.29 17.08
CA ALA A 142 -12.75 3.41 16.25
C ALA A 142 -11.68 3.92 15.24
N ARG A 143 -10.38 3.73 15.53
CA ARG A 143 -9.30 4.09 14.60
C ARG A 143 -9.36 3.29 13.28
N VAL A 144 -9.95 2.11 13.29
CA VAL A 144 -10.17 1.33 12.05
C VAL A 144 -11.13 2.06 11.10
N ALA A 145 -12.24 2.58 11.62
CA ALA A 145 -13.19 3.37 10.83
C ALA A 145 -12.56 4.66 10.35
N TYR A 146 -11.88 5.38 11.23
CA TYR A 146 -11.16 6.62 10.88
C TYR A 146 -10.25 6.44 9.65
N TRP A 147 -9.37 5.41 9.63
CA TRP A 147 -8.44 5.20 8.52
C TRP A 147 -9.12 4.69 7.24
N LYS A 148 -10.30 4.08 7.33
CA LYS A 148 -11.05 3.60 6.16
C LYS A 148 -11.92 4.69 5.53
N GLU A 149 -12.43 5.61 6.32
CA GLU A 149 -13.42 6.60 5.91
C GLU A 149 -12.80 7.97 5.62
N THR A 150 -11.67 8.30 6.27
CA THR A 150 -10.98 9.56 6.01
C THR A 150 -10.21 9.49 4.69
N HIS A 151 -10.39 10.52 3.89
CA HIS A 151 -9.81 10.63 2.57
C HIS A 151 -8.62 11.60 2.61
N PHE A 152 -7.42 11.10 2.31
CA PHE A 152 -6.20 11.88 2.28
C PHE A 152 -5.65 12.00 0.88
N ASP A 153 -5.21 13.21 0.51
CA ASP A 153 -4.42 13.43 -0.69
C ASP A 153 -3.09 12.68 -0.59
N LYS A 154 -2.50 12.42 -1.73
CA LYS A 154 -1.22 11.71 -1.82
C LYS A 154 -0.28 12.41 -2.77
N ILE A 155 1.00 12.34 -2.45
CA ILE A 155 2.06 12.71 -3.38
C ILE A 155 2.58 11.42 -4.01
N TYR A 156 2.68 11.45 -5.34
CA TYR A 156 3.23 10.37 -6.15
C TYR A 156 4.46 10.84 -6.91
N ARG A 157 5.37 9.92 -7.12
CA ARG A 157 6.45 10.05 -8.09
C ARG A 157 6.25 8.98 -9.15
N ALA A 158 6.24 9.39 -10.42
CA ALA A 158 6.06 8.49 -11.55
C ALA A 158 7.20 8.66 -12.55
N GLU A 159 7.68 7.57 -13.12
CA GLU A 159 8.49 7.58 -14.34
C GLU A 159 7.58 7.31 -15.53
N VAL A 160 7.66 8.18 -16.53
CA VAL A 160 6.76 8.20 -17.69
C VAL A 160 7.57 8.01 -18.96
N ALA A 161 7.32 6.92 -19.67
CA ALA A 161 7.84 6.71 -21.02
C ALA A 161 6.98 7.49 -22.02
N LEU A 162 7.62 8.10 -23.02
CA LEU A 162 6.98 8.84 -24.09
C LEU A 162 7.21 8.15 -25.43
N GLU A 163 6.21 8.20 -26.31
CA GLU A 163 6.31 7.78 -27.70
C GLU A 163 6.31 9.04 -28.58
N GLY A 164 7.44 9.75 -28.58
CA GLY A 164 7.64 11.01 -29.28
C GLY A 164 8.26 12.10 -28.39
N VAL A 165 8.53 13.24 -28.99
CA VAL A 165 9.13 14.39 -28.30
C VAL A 165 8.08 15.48 -28.16
N PRO A 166 7.63 15.81 -26.95
CA PRO A 166 6.69 16.90 -26.74
C PRO A 166 7.35 18.26 -27.02
N THR A 167 6.57 19.24 -27.44
CA THR A 167 7.06 20.61 -27.59
C THR A 167 7.32 21.25 -26.25
N GLU A 168 8.19 22.28 -26.20
CA GLU A 168 8.43 23.05 -24.96
C GLU A 168 7.15 23.69 -24.42
N ALA A 169 6.25 24.15 -25.29
CA ALA A 169 4.96 24.70 -24.91
C ALA A 169 4.07 23.64 -24.22
N ALA A 170 4.04 22.42 -24.75
CA ALA A 170 3.30 21.30 -24.16
C ALA A 170 3.89 20.88 -22.79
N LEU A 171 5.23 20.85 -22.68
CA LEU A 171 5.91 20.59 -21.42
C LEU A 171 5.60 21.68 -20.38
N ALA A 172 5.59 22.95 -20.78
CA ALA A 172 5.26 24.07 -19.90
C ALA A 172 3.79 23.99 -19.42
N ALA A 173 2.86 23.67 -20.32
CA ALA A 173 1.45 23.48 -19.98
C ALA A 173 1.26 22.30 -19.02
N ALA A 174 1.93 21.18 -19.26
CA ALA A 174 1.89 20.01 -18.38
C ALA A 174 2.50 20.31 -16.99
N ARG A 175 3.62 21.05 -16.92
CA ARG A 175 4.23 21.50 -15.64
C ARG A 175 3.29 22.41 -14.83
N ALA A 176 2.54 23.26 -15.50
CA ALA A 176 1.63 24.21 -14.87
C ALA A 176 0.27 23.59 -14.49
N PHE A 177 0.03 22.33 -14.83
CA PHE A 177 -1.28 21.73 -14.65
C PHE A 177 -1.64 21.62 -13.18
N ALA A 178 -2.78 22.24 -12.81
CA ALA A 178 -3.46 22.09 -11.54
C ALA A 178 -4.96 22.24 -11.81
N GLY A 179 -5.73 21.18 -11.63
CA GLY A 179 -7.15 21.21 -11.95
C GLY A 179 -7.87 19.89 -11.73
N ASN A 180 -9.09 19.85 -12.17
CA ASN A 180 -9.92 18.67 -12.10
C ASN A 180 -9.70 17.78 -13.33
N VAL A 181 -9.74 16.49 -13.10
CA VAL A 181 -9.70 15.44 -14.11
C VAL A 181 -10.91 14.54 -13.95
N VAL A 182 -11.57 14.25 -15.06
CA VAL A 182 -12.66 13.26 -15.08
C VAL A 182 -12.06 11.92 -15.43
N GLN A 183 -12.27 10.95 -14.55
CA GLN A 183 -11.79 9.58 -14.73
C GLN A 183 -12.96 8.60 -14.70
N ARG A 184 -13.23 7.98 -15.82
CA ARG A 184 -14.12 6.82 -15.88
C ARG A 184 -13.41 5.61 -15.26
N THR A 185 -14.18 4.69 -14.69
CA THR A 185 -13.59 3.47 -14.11
C THR A 185 -12.58 2.85 -15.08
N PRO A 186 -11.30 2.65 -14.68
CA PRO A 186 -10.25 2.15 -15.56
C PRO A 186 -10.57 0.82 -16.20
N GLN A 187 -10.17 0.62 -17.46
CA GLN A 187 -10.39 -0.63 -18.18
C GLN A 187 -9.84 -1.84 -17.40
N ARG A 188 -8.64 -1.72 -16.80
CA ARG A 188 -8.00 -2.81 -16.03
C ARG A 188 -8.79 -3.29 -14.81
N VAL A 189 -9.76 -2.52 -14.32
CA VAL A 189 -10.58 -2.87 -13.15
C VAL A 189 -12.09 -2.88 -13.44
N ALA A 190 -12.51 -2.61 -14.67
CA ALA A 190 -13.92 -2.55 -15.08
C ALA A 190 -14.68 -3.87 -14.81
N HIS A 191 -13.97 -5.01 -14.90
CA HIS A 191 -14.54 -6.34 -14.62
C HIS A 191 -15.00 -6.56 -13.17
N ARG A 192 -14.60 -5.69 -12.23
CA ARG A 192 -14.88 -5.82 -10.78
C ARG A 192 -15.39 -4.55 -10.11
N ARG A 193 -15.64 -3.49 -10.87
CA ARG A 193 -16.14 -2.20 -10.36
C ARG A 193 -17.22 -1.66 -11.28
N ALA A 194 -18.16 -0.91 -10.70
CA ALA A 194 -19.16 -0.18 -11.48
C ALA A 194 -18.46 0.83 -12.39
N ASP A 195 -18.89 0.92 -13.64
CA ASP A 195 -18.37 1.87 -14.64
C ASP A 195 -18.97 3.24 -14.38
N LEU A 196 -18.23 4.12 -13.72
CA LEU A 196 -18.68 5.44 -13.26
C LEU A 196 -17.61 6.48 -13.56
N ASP A 197 -18.05 7.68 -13.94
CA ASP A 197 -17.19 8.85 -14.00
C ASP A 197 -16.95 9.41 -12.59
N ARG A 198 -15.71 9.82 -12.33
CA ARG A 198 -15.30 10.44 -11.07
C ARG A 198 -14.43 11.64 -11.35
N GLU A 199 -14.84 12.77 -10.81
CA GLU A 199 -14.01 13.97 -10.82
C GLU A 199 -12.99 13.91 -9.67
N ARG A 200 -11.74 14.25 -9.95
CA ARG A 200 -10.64 14.27 -8.99
C ARG A 200 -9.74 15.46 -9.24
N SER A 201 -9.28 16.11 -8.18
CA SER A 201 -8.26 17.16 -8.30
C SER A 201 -6.87 16.54 -8.40
N LEU A 202 -6.06 17.11 -9.27
CA LEU A 202 -4.66 16.73 -9.47
C LEU A 202 -3.82 17.98 -9.74
N GLN A 203 -2.62 18.01 -9.18
CA GLN A 203 -1.62 19.04 -9.40
C GLN A 203 -0.28 18.42 -9.75
N VAL A 204 0.36 18.91 -10.79
CA VAL A 204 1.75 18.60 -11.11
C VAL A 204 2.64 19.48 -10.24
N LEU A 205 3.40 18.85 -9.32
CA LEU A 205 4.35 19.52 -8.44
C LEU A 205 5.73 19.66 -9.08
N GLY A 206 6.02 18.86 -10.09
CA GLY A 206 7.26 18.88 -10.84
C GLY A 206 7.21 17.92 -12.02
N LEU A 207 7.87 18.30 -13.09
CA LEU A 207 8.03 17.49 -14.31
C LEU A 207 9.43 17.76 -14.86
N ARG A 208 10.28 16.74 -14.90
CA ARG A 208 11.65 16.87 -15.39
C ARG A 208 12.01 15.73 -16.34
N ALA A 209 12.87 16.03 -17.31
CA ALA A 209 13.41 15.01 -18.21
C ALA A 209 14.43 14.13 -17.47
N LEU A 210 14.43 12.85 -17.81
CA LEU A 210 15.43 11.87 -17.42
C LEU A 210 16.43 11.67 -18.55
N PRO A 211 17.65 11.16 -18.26
CA PRO A 211 18.69 10.97 -19.26
C PRO A 211 18.31 10.07 -20.44
N ASP A 212 17.37 9.14 -20.23
CA ASP A 212 16.86 8.20 -21.25
C ASP A 212 15.69 8.75 -22.08
N GLY A 213 15.37 10.05 -21.95
CA GLY A 213 14.25 10.70 -22.64
C GLY A 213 12.89 10.49 -22.00
N ALA A 214 12.80 9.72 -20.92
CA ALA A 214 11.58 9.62 -20.11
C ALA A 214 11.36 10.89 -19.28
N LEU A 215 10.17 11.02 -18.67
CA LEU A 215 9.90 12.09 -17.70
C LEU A 215 9.76 11.52 -16.29
N GLU A 216 10.25 12.26 -15.30
CA GLU A 216 9.83 12.08 -13.92
C GLU A 216 8.76 13.12 -13.60
N ALA A 217 7.60 12.65 -13.14
CA ALA A 217 6.49 13.48 -12.70
C ALA A 217 6.27 13.32 -11.20
N ARG A 218 6.21 14.43 -10.47
CA ARG A 218 5.80 14.49 -9.07
C ARG A 218 4.42 15.11 -8.99
N LEU A 219 3.46 14.40 -8.40
CA LEU A 219 2.03 14.71 -8.50
C LEU A 219 1.40 14.74 -7.12
N ARG A 220 0.59 15.76 -6.84
CA ARG A 220 -0.38 15.74 -5.73
C ARG A 220 -1.73 15.34 -6.30
N CYS A 221 -2.31 14.29 -5.74
CA CYS A 221 -3.57 13.73 -6.20
C CYS A 221 -4.57 13.57 -5.07
N GLN A 222 -5.80 13.96 -5.33
CA GLN A 222 -6.92 13.69 -4.44
C GLN A 222 -7.08 12.17 -4.22
N HIS A 223 -7.62 11.78 -3.08
CA HIS A 223 -7.95 10.39 -2.80
C HIS A 223 -8.75 9.73 -3.93
N GLY A 224 -8.34 8.52 -4.31
CA GLY A 224 -9.02 7.73 -5.34
C GLY A 224 -8.70 8.10 -6.78
N THR A 225 -7.72 8.97 -7.02
CA THR A 225 -7.18 9.24 -8.37
C THR A 225 -6.45 8.01 -8.90
N TYR A 226 -6.70 7.68 -10.16
CA TYR A 226 -6.00 6.64 -10.92
C TYR A 226 -4.83 7.25 -11.67
N VAL A 227 -3.66 7.25 -11.05
CA VAL A 227 -2.48 7.98 -11.57
C VAL A 227 -1.95 7.39 -12.87
N LYS A 228 -1.90 6.06 -13.01
CA LYS A 228 -1.45 5.40 -14.25
C LYS A 228 -2.34 5.78 -15.44
N GLU A 229 -3.64 5.83 -15.20
CA GLU A 229 -4.65 6.21 -16.18
C GLU A 229 -4.62 7.72 -16.49
N TRP A 230 -4.31 8.57 -15.51
CA TRP A 230 -4.10 9.99 -15.79
C TRP A 230 -2.87 10.20 -16.70
N ILE A 231 -1.83 9.41 -16.53
CA ILE A 231 -0.64 9.50 -17.39
C ILE A 231 -0.98 9.13 -18.84
N SER A 232 -1.65 7.98 -19.06
CA SER A 232 -1.91 7.44 -20.39
C SER A 232 -3.16 7.98 -21.08
N GLY A 233 -4.15 8.46 -20.30
CA GLY A 233 -5.47 8.80 -20.81
C GLY A 233 -6.47 7.63 -20.84
N ASP A 234 -6.00 6.37 -20.66
CA ASP A 234 -6.84 5.15 -20.65
C ASP A 234 -7.84 5.11 -21.81
N ASP A 235 -7.35 5.33 -23.05
CA ASP A 235 -8.13 5.40 -24.29
C ASP A 235 -9.28 6.41 -24.23
N GLY A 236 -9.01 7.61 -23.69
CA GLY A 236 -9.99 8.69 -23.57
C GLY A 236 -10.91 8.58 -22.34
N ARG A 237 -10.74 7.57 -21.50
CA ARG A 237 -11.51 7.43 -20.25
C ARG A 237 -11.04 8.37 -19.14
N THR A 238 -9.90 9.03 -19.33
CA THR A 238 -9.38 10.06 -18.41
C THR A 238 -9.06 11.35 -19.18
N SER A 239 -9.69 12.45 -18.77
CA SER A 239 -9.52 13.77 -19.43
C SER A 239 -9.55 14.91 -18.41
N PRO A 240 -8.62 15.90 -18.52
CA PRO A 240 -7.40 15.83 -19.32
C PRO A 240 -6.42 14.79 -18.79
N SER A 241 -5.54 14.28 -19.64
CA SER A 241 -4.47 13.35 -19.27
C SER A 241 -3.10 13.98 -19.55
N LEU A 242 -2.04 13.42 -18.95
CA LEU A 242 -0.69 13.87 -19.26
C LEU A 242 -0.35 13.67 -20.75
N ALA A 243 -0.74 12.53 -21.33
CA ALA A 243 -0.57 12.29 -22.77
C ALA A 243 -1.25 13.35 -23.62
N SER A 244 -2.48 13.75 -23.27
CA SER A 244 -3.20 14.82 -24.01
C SER A 244 -2.55 16.19 -23.84
N LEU A 245 -2.03 16.52 -22.66
CA LEU A 245 -1.31 17.76 -22.41
C LEU A 245 0.02 17.83 -23.16
N LEU A 246 0.72 16.70 -23.25
CA LEU A 246 2.01 16.62 -23.96
C LEU A 246 1.85 16.50 -25.48
N GLY A 247 0.66 16.11 -25.98
CA GLY A 247 0.41 15.86 -27.39
C GLY A 247 1.12 14.62 -27.95
N VAL A 248 1.62 13.74 -27.08
CA VAL A 248 2.29 12.48 -27.44
C VAL A 248 1.83 11.36 -26.53
N PRO A 249 1.78 10.10 -26.98
CA PRO A 249 1.45 8.98 -26.13
C PRO A 249 2.42 8.89 -24.94
N ALA A 250 1.86 8.65 -23.76
CA ALA A 250 2.60 8.55 -22.51
C ALA A 250 2.17 7.33 -21.71
N ARG A 251 3.12 6.66 -21.07
CA ARG A 251 2.88 5.45 -20.29
C ARG A 251 3.65 5.46 -18.97
N CYS A 252 2.98 5.12 -17.89
CA CYS A 252 3.61 4.98 -16.59
C CYS A 252 4.53 3.75 -16.59
N ARG A 253 5.84 3.95 -16.41
CA ARG A 253 6.86 2.91 -16.24
C ARG A 253 6.94 2.46 -14.80
N LEU A 254 7.12 3.41 -13.89
CA LEU A 254 7.21 3.20 -12.46
C LEU A 254 6.30 4.19 -11.74
N LEU A 255 5.74 3.76 -10.62
CA LEU A 255 4.92 4.59 -9.75
C LEU A 255 5.29 4.32 -8.30
N ASP A 256 5.44 5.38 -7.51
CA ASP A 256 5.68 5.31 -6.08
C ASP A 256 4.72 6.26 -5.37
N VAL A 257 4.17 5.82 -4.24
CA VAL A 257 3.52 6.72 -3.30
C VAL A 257 4.62 7.35 -2.46
N GLU A 258 4.89 8.64 -2.70
CA GLU A 258 5.93 9.38 -2.00
C GLU A 258 5.45 9.78 -0.61
N GLU A 259 4.18 10.21 -0.47
CA GLU A 259 3.62 10.61 0.82
C GLU A 259 2.09 10.47 0.82
N ILE A 260 1.52 10.22 1.99
CA ILE A 260 0.09 10.35 2.28
C ILE A 260 -0.07 11.56 3.21
N LEU A 261 -0.81 12.57 2.77
CA LEU A 261 -0.96 13.85 3.48
C LEU A 261 -2.01 13.71 4.59
N THR A 262 -1.59 13.11 5.70
CA THR A 262 -2.42 12.94 6.90
C THR A 262 -2.22 14.09 7.87
N ASP A 263 -3.26 14.45 8.63
CA ASP A 263 -3.24 15.55 9.58
C ASP A 263 -2.56 15.21 10.91
N ASP A 264 -2.30 13.92 11.15
CA ASP A 264 -1.69 13.46 12.38
C ASP A 264 -0.17 13.69 12.38
N ALA A 265 0.27 14.51 13.30
CA ALA A 265 1.67 14.69 13.64
C ALA A 265 2.21 13.46 14.40
N VAL A 266 2.33 12.32 13.73
CA VAL A 266 3.24 11.28 14.20
C VAL A 266 4.63 11.76 13.84
N ALA A 267 5.50 11.91 14.84
CA ALA A 267 6.87 12.38 14.68
C ALA A 267 7.53 11.72 13.45
N PRO A 268 8.19 12.47 12.57
CA PRO A 268 8.87 11.89 11.42
C PRO A 268 9.88 10.88 11.93
N ALA A 269 9.87 9.68 11.36
CA ALA A 269 11.10 8.88 11.36
C ALA A 269 12.14 9.74 10.63
N ASP A 270 13.34 9.87 11.21
CA ASP A 270 14.43 10.67 10.65
C ASP A 270 14.54 10.42 9.14
N PRO A 271 14.77 11.46 8.34
CA PRO A 271 14.92 11.31 6.90
C PRO A 271 16.17 10.50 6.61
N VAL A 272 16.01 9.21 6.39
CA VAL A 272 17.06 8.42 5.77
C VAL A 272 17.14 8.92 4.32
N ASP A 273 18.32 9.40 4.00
CA ASP A 273 18.74 10.03 2.76
C ASP A 273 18.03 9.46 1.52
N ALA A 274 17.37 10.32 0.76
CA ALA A 274 16.67 9.99 -0.48
C ALA A 274 17.63 9.63 -1.63
N ALA A 275 18.91 9.35 -1.34
CA ALA A 275 19.98 9.18 -2.32
C ALA A 275 20.31 7.72 -2.68
N ALA A 276 19.79 6.71 -2.01
CA ALA A 276 20.10 5.32 -2.34
C ALA A 276 18.92 4.61 -3.05
N ARG A 277 18.90 4.69 -4.38
CA ARG A 277 18.17 3.70 -5.19
C ARG A 277 18.91 2.37 -5.10
N PRO A 278 18.29 1.23 -4.75
CA PRO A 278 18.88 -0.05 -5.04
C PRO A 278 18.91 -0.23 -6.56
N VAL A 279 20.12 -0.33 -7.11
CA VAL A 279 20.37 -0.77 -8.48
C VAL A 279 19.93 -2.23 -8.55
N THR A 280 18.90 -2.54 -9.30
CA THR A 280 18.57 -3.92 -9.68
C THR A 280 19.43 -4.27 -10.88
N GLU A 281 20.55 -4.96 -10.64
CA GLU A 281 21.25 -5.70 -11.69
C GLU A 281 20.49 -7.01 -12.00
N GLY A 282 20.39 -7.32 -13.33
CA GLY A 282 20.18 -8.63 -13.93
C GLY A 282 18.76 -9.14 -14.00
#